data_5aaeaa4f700f62e49689730bc614be8e
#
_entry.id   5aaeaa4f700f62e49689730bc614be8e
#
_cell.length_a   1.000
_cell.length_b   1.000
_cell.length_c   1.000
_cell.angle_alpha   90.00
_cell.angle_beta   90.00
_cell.angle_gamma   90.00
#
_symmetry.space_group_name_H-M   'P 1'
#
loop_
_entity.id
_entity.type
_entity.pdbx_description
1 polymer ?
#
loop_
_entity_poly.entity_id
_entity_poly.type
_entity_poly.pdbx_seq_one_letter_code
_entity_poly.pdbx_strand_id
1 'polypeptide(L)'
;KHQGIKMVYAHRDDIFDADTHMMEHPDWIHQFADKSIRDKLEPIAEGDKDVRLRIDNAIKGFEERQNSPDVLEKAKEEFMGWKHKGWDGLGAFNAEERKLANDLLGFKAHLVFPTSAFDQVLAAKEPKVILGGVEALNKGMAEFCSVDKRMFGAAYIPFSYGEEIALNILKQSIQQGSKVILIDTIAPEGRKAFTHPDFDIVWKTIQ
;
A
#
# COMPACT_ATOMS: atom_id res chain seq x y z
N LYS A 1 -15.74 15.57 -34.79
CA LYS A 1 -14.81 15.24 -33.71
C LYS A 1 -15.65 15.21 -32.43
N HIS A 2 -16.18 14.05 -32.04
CA HIS A 2 -16.78 13.87 -30.73
C HIS A 2 -15.63 13.76 -29.74
N GLN A 3 -15.38 14.80 -28.95
CA GLN A 3 -14.71 14.65 -27.68
C GLN A 3 -15.67 13.86 -26.80
N GLY A 4 -15.39 12.54 -26.67
CA GLY A 4 -16.10 11.70 -25.71
C GLY A 4 -15.92 12.34 -24.33
N ILE A 5 -17.02 12.69 -23.69
CA ILE A 5 -17.03 13.13 -22.30
C ILE A 5 -16.40 11.96 -21.53
N LYS A 6 -15.20 12.18 -20.99
CA LYS A 6 -14.52 11.19 -20.14
C LYS A 6 -15.42 11.04 -18.91
N MET A 7 -16.19 9.95 -18.81
CA MET A 7 -16.99 9.69 -17.61
C MET A 7 -16.04 9.50 -16.46
N VAL A 8 -16.08 10.40 -15.50
CA VAL A 8 -15.31 10.37 -14.25
C VAL A 8 -16.31 10.13 -13.12
N TYR A 9 -15.97 9.28 -12.18
CA TYR A 9 -16.86 8.96 -11.05
C TYR A 9 -17.14 10.18 -10.18
N ALA A 10 -16.10 10.96 -9.85
CA ALA A 10 -16.24 12.18 -9.07
C ALA A 10 -16.92 13.29 -9.89
N HIS A 11 -18.01 13.83 -9.38
CA HIS A 11 -18.71 14.98 -9.97
C HIS A 11 -18.18 16.34 -9.49
N ARG A 12 -17.16 16.33 -8.61
CA ARG A 12 -16.50 17.49 -8.02
C ARG A 12 -14.98 17.27 -8.06
N ASP A 13 -14.24 18.36 -8.07
CA ASP A 13 -12.77 18.38 -8.14
C ASP A 13 -12.08 18.45 -6.76
N ASP A 14 -12.86 18.46 -5.68
CA ASP A 14 -12.40 18.58 -4.30
C ASP A 14 -12.63 17.31 -3.45
N ILE A 15 -12.82 16.15 -4.10
CA ILE A 15 -12.99 14.87 -3.41
C ILE A 15 -11.62 14.24 -3.14
N PHE A 16 -11.46 13.75 -1.92
CA PHE A 16 -10.28 13.04 -1.44
C PHE A 16 -10.71 11.66 -0.97
N ASP A 17 -9.93 10.65 -1.33
CA ASP A 17 -10.07 9.30 -0.79
C ASP A 17 -9.11 9.15 0.39
N ALA A 18 -9.65 8.98 1.59
CA ALA A 18 -8.89 8.90 2.82
C ALA A 18 -8.64 7.45 3.27
N ASP A 19 -9.10 6.46 2.52
CA ASP A 19 -9.05 5.05 2.92
C ASP A 19 -8.98 4.12 1.69
N THR A 20 -8.02 4.38 0.81
CA THR A 20 -7.76 3.49 -0.31
C THR A 20 -6.65 2.49 0.02
N HIS A 21 -6.77 1.28 -0.49
CA HIS A 21 -5.84 0.20 -0.21
C HIS A 21 -5.10 -0.28 -1.45
N MET A 22 -3.83 -0.62 -1.28
CA MET A 22 -3.11 -1.51 -2.17
C MET A 22 -3.42 -2.95 -1.76
N MET A 23 -3.59 -3.84 -2.74
CA MET A 23 -3.83 -5.28 -2.51
C MET A 23 -2.60 -6.04 -2.99
N GLU A 24 -1.65 -6.27 -2.09
CA GLU A 24 -0.37 -6.86 -2.45
C GLU A 24 -0.53 -8.33 -2.90
N HIS A 25 0.25 -8.74 -3.90
CA HIS A 25 0.37 -10.15 -4.27
C HIS A 25 1.34 -10.89 -3.33
N PRO A 26 1.33 -12.24 -3.28
CA PRO A 26 1.98 -13.01 -2.22
C PRO A 26 3.44 -12.69 -1.95
N ASP A 27 4.21 -12.47 -3.00
CA ASP A 27 5.66 -12.25 -2.90
C ASP A 27 6.05 -10.77 -3.10
N TRP A 28 5.08 -9.86 -3.01
CA TRP A 28 5.30 -8.44 -3.30
C TRP A 28 6.41 -7.83 -2.43
N ILE A 29 6.35 -8.06 -1.11
CA ILE A 29 7.32 -7.49 -0.17
C ILE A 29 8.75 -8.02 -0.38
N HIS A 30 8.89 -9.24 -0.93
CA HIS A 30 10.17 -9.86 -1.18
C HIS A 30 11.02 -9.09 -2.21
N GLN A 31 10.41 -8.28 -3.07
CA GLN A 31 11.10 -7.44 -4.04
C GLN A 31 11.89 -6.31 -3.37
N PHE A 32 11.46 -5.89 -2.18
CA PHE A 32 12.00 -4.76 -1.42
C PHE A 32 12.83 -5.20 -0.21
N ALA A 33 12.62 -6.44 0.26
CA ALA A 33 13.27 -6.98 1.43
C ALA A 33 14.74 -7.33 1.19
N ASP A 34 15.58 -7.03 2.19
CA ASP A 34 16.98 -7.48 2.19
C ASP A 34 17.06 -9.01 2.15
N LYS A 35 18.09 -9.54 1.49
CA LYS A 35 18.29 -10.99 1.32
C LYS A 35 18.34 -11.73 2.66
N SER A 36 18.84 -11.10 3.73
CA SER A 36 19.00 -11.73 5.05
C SER A 36 17.68 -12.01 5.77
N ILE A 37 16.59 -11.33 5.35
CA ILE A 37 15.27 -11.46 5.98
C ILE A 37 14.19 -11.94 5.01
N ARG A 38 14.42 -11.85 3.70
CA ARG A 38 13.45 -12.13 2.65
C ARG A 38 12.77 -13.48 2.82
N ASP A 39 13.57 -14.55 2.99
CA ASP A 39 13.08 -15.93 3.08
C ASP A 39 12.40 -16.24 4.43
N LYS A 40 12.42 -15.28 5.37
CA LYS A 40 11.76 -15.38 6.67
C LYS A 40 10.41 -14.66 6.73
N LEU A 41 10.06 -13.91 5.68
CA LEU A 41 8.75 -13.31 5.48
C LEU A 41 7.91 -14.32 4.71
N GLU A 42 6.97 -14.97 5.40
CA GLU A 42 6.07 -15.93 4.75
C GLU A 42 5.22 -15.22 3.68
N PRO A 43 5.00 -15.84 2.50
CA PRO A 43 4.15 -15.26 1.46
C PRO A 43 2.72 -14.97 1.98
N ILE A 44 2.09 -13.92 1.45
CA ILE A 44 0.70 -13.61 1.76
C ILE A 44 -0.18 -14.81 1.40
N ALA A 45 -1.14 -15.15 2.28
CA ALA A 45 -2.04 -16.29 2.14
C ALA A 45 -1.32 -17.66 2.10
N GLU A 46 -0.14 -17.77 2.74
CA GLU A 46 0.51 -19.07 2.91
C GLU A 46 -0.41 -20.02 3.70
N GLY A 47 -0.70 -21.19 3.11
CA GLY A 47 -1.62 -22.17 3.68
C GLY A 47 -3.12 -21.92 3.41
N ASP A 48 -3.54 -20.73 2.96
CA ASP A 48 -4.91 -20.43 2.56
C ASP A 48 -5.11 -20.58 1.05
N LYS A 49 -5.52 -21.77 0.64
CA LYS A 49 -5.69 -22.13 -0.79
C LYS A 49 -6.77 -21.31 -1.50
N ASP A 50 -7.82 -20.92 -0.80
CA ASP A 50 -8.94 -20.19 -1.41
C ASP A 50 -8.54 -18.73 -1.67
N VAL A 51 -7.89 -18.08 -0.70
CA VAL A 51 -7.36 -16.74 -0.88
C VAL A 51 -6.27 -16.74 -1.95
N ARG A 52 -5.37 -17.72 -1.93
CA ARG A 52 -4.31 -17.86 -2.94
C ARG A 52 -4.89 -17.97 -4.35
N LEU A 53 -5.90 -18.83 -4.54
CA LEU A 53 -6.57 -19.00 -5.84
C LEU A 53 -7.21 -17.68 -6.32
N ARG A 54 -7.81 -16.90 -5.42
CA ARG A 54 -8.36 -15.58 -5.78
C ARG A 54 -7.26 -14.62 -6.25
N ILE A 55 -6.14 -14.58 -5.56
CA ILE A 55 -5.01 -13.73 -5.96
C ILE A 55 -4.46 -14.17 -7.33
N ASP A 56 -4.26 -15.47 -7.54
CA ASP A 56 -3.77 -16.02 -8.81
C ASP A 56 -4.72 -15.70 -9.99
N ASN A 57 -6.04 -15.75 -9.75
CA ASN A 57 -7.04 -15.36 -10.75
C ASN A 57 -7.01 -13.85 -11.03
N ALA A 58 -6.81 -13.02 -10.02
CA ALA A 58 -6.68 -11.58 -10.18
C ALA A 58 -5.43 -11.20 -10.99
N ILE A 59 -4.30 -11.89 -10.77
CA ILE A 59 -3.08 -11.72 -11.55
C ILE A 59 -3.31 -12.10 -13.01
N LYS A 60 -3.97 -13.23 -13.29
CA LYS A 60 -4.34 -13.62 -14.67
C LYS A 60 -5.24 -12.59 -15.33
N GLY A 61 -6.26 -12.10 -14.59
CA GLY A 61 -7.13 -11.04 -15.09
C GLY A 61 -6.39 -9.75 -15.41
N PHE A 62 -5.37 -9.39 -14.63
CA PHE A 62 -4.48 -8.28 -14.93
C PHE A 62 -3.69 -8.53 -16.23
N GLU A 63 -3.08 -9.71 -16.39
CA GLU A 63 -2.35 -10.08 -17.61
C GLU A 63 -3.24 -10.03 -18.85
N GLU A 64 -4.48 -10.50 -18.76
CA GLU A 64 -5.47 -10.42 -19.84
C GLU A 64 -5.78 -8.96 -20.21
N ARG A 65 -5.97 -8.07 -19.21
CA ARG A 65 -6.19 -6.64 -19.44
C ARG A 65 -5.00 -5.95 -20.13
N GLN A 66 -3.77 -6.38 -19.82
CA GLN A 66 -2.57 -5.85 -20.48
C GLN A 66 -2.46 -6.26 -21.97
N ASN A 67 -3.04 -7.39 -22.35
CA ASN A 67 -2.92 -7.98 -23.68
C ASN A 67 -4.16 -7.77 -24.57
N SER A 68 -5.29 -7.29 -24.02
CA SER A 68 -6.55 -7.13 -24.75
C SER A 68 -7.23 -5.80 -24.41
N PRO A 69 -7.27 -4.85 -25.37
CA PRO A 69 -7.98 -3.58 -25.21
C PRO A 69 -9.47 -3.76 -24.84
N ASP A 70 -10.14 -4.75 -25.43
CA ASP A 70 -11.57 -5.00 -25.16
C ASP A 70 -11.80 -5.46 -23.72
N VAL A 71 -10.90 -6.31 -23.19
CA VAL A 71 -10.95 -6.76 -21.80
C VAL A 71 -10.69 -5.57 -20.85
N LEU A 72 -9.75 -4.69 -21.20
CA LEU A 72 -9.48 -3.49 -20.43
C LEU A 72 -10.68 -2.53 -20.41
N GLU A 73 -11.30 -2.27 -21.55
CA GLU A 73 -12.49 -1.39 -21.60
C GLU A 73 -13.64 -1.97 -20.75
N LYS A 74 -13.89 -3.26 -20.84
CA LYS A 74 -14.89 -3.93 -19.99
C LYS A 74 -14.53 -3.79 -18.50
N ALA A 75 -13.26 -3.97 -18.13
CA ALA A 75 -12.81 -3.82 -16.75
C ALA A 75 -13.01 -2.39 -16.23
N LYS A 76 -12.81 -1.36 -17.05
CA LYS A 76 -13.10 0.03 -16.70
C LYS A 76 -14.59 0.27 -16.42
N GLU A 77 -15.47 -0.29 -17.26
CA GLU A 77 -16.92 -0.20 -17.04
C GLU A 77 -17.34 -0.90 -15.75
N GLU A 78 -16.80 -2.08 -15.49
CA GLU A 78 -17.07 -2.86 -14.29
C GLU A 78 -16.53 -2.18 -13.03
N PHE A 79 -15.35 -1.56 -13.11
CA PHE A 79 -14.77 -0.76 -12.04
C PHE A 79 -15.65 0.45 -11.69
N MET A 80 -16.12 1.19 -12.70
CA MET A 80 -17.04 2.31 -12.51
C MET A 80 -18.40 1.87 -11.96
N GLY A 81 -18.80 0.62 -12.20
CA GLY A 81 -20.00 -0.01 -11.63
C GLY A 81 -19.79 -0.65 -10.26
N TRP A 82 -18.60 -0.55 -9.65
CA TRP A 82 -18.24 -1.14 -8.36
C TRP A 82 -18.42 -2.67 -8.29
N LYS A 83 -18.26 -3.37 -9.40
CA LYS A 83 -18.45 -4.81 -9.47
C LYS A 83 -17.28 -5.60 -8.90
N HIS A 84 -16.08 -5.08 -9.01
CA HIS A 84 -14.85 -5.74 -8.56
C HIS A 84 -14.19 -4.95 -7.42
N LYS A 85 -13.74 -5.67 -6.40
CA LYS A 85 -13.09 -5.14 -5.19
C LYS A 85 -11.92 -6.03 -4.77
N GLY A 86 -11.04 -5.51 -3.92
CA GLY A 86 -9.86 -6.23 -3.47
C GLY A 86 -8.91 -6.51 -4.63
N TRP A 87 -8.33 -7.70 -4.71
CA TRP A 87 -7.37 -8.05 -5.76
C TRP A 87 -7.95 -7.98 -7.18
N ASP A 88 -9.25 -8.18 -7.37
CA ASP A 88 -9.91 -8.12 -8.69
C ASP A 88 -10.11 -6.68 -9.18
N GLY A 89 -9.90 -5.69 -8.32
CA GLY A 89 -10.07 -4.27 -8.66
C GLY A 89 -9.03 -3.76 -9.65
N LEU A 90 -9.45 -2.87 -10.53
CA LEU A 90 -8.54 -2.18 -11.46
C LEU A 90 -7.46 -1.42 -10.68
N GLY A 91 -6.18 -1.71 -10.94
CA GLY A 91 -5.07 -1.10 -10.24
C GLY A 91 -4.89 -1.55 -8.79
N ALA A 92 -5.41 -2.73 -8.41
CA ALA A 92 -5.31 -3.25 -7.06
C ALA A 92 -3.87 -3.37 -6.56
N PHE A 93 -2.97 -3.95 -7.38
CA PHE A 93 -1.57 -4.24 -7.06
C PHE A 93 -0.56 -3.71 -8.08
N ASN A 94 -1.01 -3.17 -9.21
CA ASN A 94 -0.15 -2.60 -10.23
C ASN A 94 -0.25 -1.08 -10.23
N ALA A 95 0.88 -0.39 -10.08
CA ALA A 95 0.93 1.06 -9.92
C ALA A 95 0.48 1.82 -11.17
N GLU A 96 0.85 1.36 -12.38
CA GLU A 96 0.44 2.00 -13.63
C GLU A 96 -1.05 1.80 -13.91
N GLU A 97 -1.59 0.61 -13.65
CA GLU A 97 -3.03 0.37 -13.73
C GLU A 97 -3.79 1.18 -12.66
N ARG A 98 -3.21 1.39 -11.47
CA ARG A 98 -3.77 2.25 -10.43
C ARG A 98 -3.89 3.71 -10.88
N LYS A 99 -2.93 4.21 -11.64
CA LYS A 99 -3.02 5.55 -12.23
C LYS A 99 -4.22 5.68 -13.16
N LEU A 100 -4.48 4.65 -13.97
CA LEU A 100 -5.69 4.59 -14.82
C LEU A 100 -6.97 4.58 -13.96
N ALA A 101 -7.01 3.78 -12.90
CA ALA A 101 -8.14 3.75 -11.97
C ALA A 101 -8.38 5.13 -11.31
N ASN A 102 -7.31 5.82 -10.90
CA ASN A 102 -7.39 7.17 -10.33
C ASN A 102 -7.93 8.19 -11.35
N ASP A 103 -7.61 8.03 -12.63
CA ASP A 103 -8.16 8.87 -13.71
C ASP A 103 -9.66 8.66 -13.90
N LEU A 104 -10.14 7.44 -13.71
CA LEU A 104 -11.58 7.11 -13.77
C LEU A 104 -12.32 7.60 -12.52
N LEU A 105 -11.72 7.51 -11.35
CA LEU A 105 -12.29 8.01 -10.10
C LEU A 105 -12.36 9.53 -10.09
N GLY A 106 -11.34 10.22 -10.60
CA GLY A 106 -11.27 11.68 -10.65
C GLY A 106 -11.10 12.35 -9.29
N PHE A 107 -10.66 11.61 -8.27
CA PHE A 107 -10.37 12.18 -6.95
C PHE A 107 -9.08 13.00 -6.99
N LYS A 108 -9.04 14.05 -6.17
CA LYS A 108 -7.92 14.98 -6.10
C LYS A 108 -6.67 14.36 -5.45
N ALA A 109 -6.88 13.50 -4.47
CA ALA A 109 -5.82 12.75 -3.81
C ALA A 109 -6.35 11.46 -3.17
N HIS A 110 -5.45 10.51 -2.97
CA HIS A 110 -5.69 9.21 -2.37
C HIS A 110 -4.68 8.95 -1.27
N LEU A 111 -5.16 8.68 -0.07
CA LEU A 111 -4.36 8.16 1.02
C LEU A 111 -4.32 6.64 0.89
N VAL A 112 -3.14 6.09 0.57
CA VAL A 112 -2.99 4.68 0.20
C VAL A 112 -2.38 3.89 1.36
N PHE A 113 -3.09 2.88 1.81
CA PHE A 113 -2.64 1.97 2.87
C PHE A 113 -2.19 0.63 2.31
N PRO A 114 -1.19 -0.02 2.94
CA PRO A 114 -0.95 -1.45 2.74
C PRO A 114 -2.11 -2.25 3.32
N THR A 115 -2.29 -3.47 2.84
CA THR A 115 -3.31 -4.42 3.32
C THR A 115 -2.62 -5.64 3.92
N SER A 116 -2.45 -6.69 3.12
CA SER A 116 -1.94 -7.96 3.59
C SER A 116 -0.43 -7.97 3.90
N ALA A 117 0.35 -7.12 3.23
CA ALA A 117 1.78 -7.01 3.50
C ALA A 117 2.07 -6.44 4.90
N PHE A 118 1.19 -5.61 5.44
CA PHE A 118 1.28 -5.11 6.80
C PHE A 118 1.17 -6.26 7.81
N ASP A 119 0.14 -7.08 7.67
CA ASP A 119 -0.06 -8.27 8.52
C ASP A 119 1.07 -9.29 8.35
N GLN A 120 1.55 -9.49 7.11
CA GLN A 120 2.69 -10.36 6.81
C GLN A 120 3.93 -9.96 7.60
N VAL A 121 4.25 -8.67 7.67
CA VAL A 121 5.40 -8.15 8.43
C VAL A 121 5.20 -8.35 9.92
N LEU A 122 4.02 -8.02 10.45
CA LEU A 122 3.74 -8.11 11.87
C LEU A 122 3.60 -9.55 12.38
N ALA A 123 3.31 -10.51 11.52
CA ALA A 123 3.28 -11.94 11.84
C ALA A 123 4.67 -12.55 12.06
N ALA A 124 5.74 -11.90 11.61
CA ALA A 124 7.10 -12.36 11.82
C ALA A 124 7.45 -12.40 13.32
N LYS A 125 8.25 -13.40 13.74
CA LYS A 125 8.55 -13.64 15.16
C LYS A 125 9.81 -12.93 15.64
N GLU A 126 10.76 -12.72 14.74
CA GLU A 126 12.06 -12.13 15.06
C GLU A 126 12.00 -10.61 14.89
N PRO A 127 12.37 -9.79 15.91
CA PRO A 127 12.39 -8.33 15.78
C PRO A 127 13.18 -7.82 14.56
N LYS A 128 14.29 -8.47 14.23
CA LYS A 128 15.09 -8.11 13.04
C LYS A 128 14.31 -8.31 11.74
N VAL A 129 13.50 -9.36 11.66
CA VAL A 129 12.68 -9.66 10.48
C VAL A 129 11.53 -8.65 10.38
N ILE A 130 10.87 -8.34 11.52
CA ILE A 130 9.80 -7.33 11.57
C ILE A 130 10.35 -5.97 11.11
N LEU A 131 11.45 -5.50 11.68
CA LEU A 131 11.99 -4.19 11.35
C LEU A 131 12.46 -4.10 9.90
N GLY A 132 13.18 -5.11 9.39
CA GLY A 132 13.56 -5.17 7.98
C GLY A 132 12.35 -5.31 7.06
N GLY A 133 11.29 -6.00 7.50
CA GLY A 133 10.00 -6.06 6.82
C GLY A 133 9.30 -4.70 6.76
N VAL A 134 9.35 -3.91 7.85
CA VAL A 134 8.82 -2.53 7.87
C VAL A 134 9.56 -1.64 6.88
N GLU A 135 10.89 -1.71 6.83
CA GLU A 135 11.69 -0.96 5.84
C GLU A 135 11.33 -1.35 4.41
N ALA A 136 11.15 -2.64 4.13
CA ALA A 136 10.73 -3.16 2.84
C ALA A 136 9.31 -2.70 2.46
N LEU A 137 8.37 -2.76 3.42
CA LEU A 137 7.00 -2.30 3.26
C LEU A 137 6.95 -0.82 2.89
N ASN A 138 7.63 0.03 3.66
CA ASN A 138 7.64 1.47 3.44
C ASN A 138 8.27 1.83 2.08
N LYS A 139 9.36 1.16 1.71
CA LYS A 139 9.99 1.32 0.39
C LYS A 139 9.05 0.93 -0.74
N GLY A 140 8.39 -0.21 -0.64
CA GLY A 140 7.44 -0.68 -1.65
C GLY A 140 6.22 0.23 -1.78
N MET A 141 5.68 0.73 -0.67
CA MET A 141 4.58 1.71 -0.67
C MET A 141 4.99 3.03 -1.32
N ALA A 142 6.19 3.53 -1.01
CA ALA A 142 6.71 4.74 -1.63
C ALA A 142 6.88 4.56 -3.14
N GLU A 143 7.43 3.42 -3.60
CA GLU A 143 7.59 3.11 -5.02
C GLU A 143 6.24 2.99 -5.73
N PHE A 144 5.29 2.23 -5.16
CA PHE A 144 3.94 2.10 -5.72
C PHE A 144 3.25 3.46 -5.91
N CYS A 145 3.36 4.35 -4.93
CA CYS A 145 2.71 5.65 -4.98
C CYS A 145 3.45 6.69 -5.84
N SER A 146 4.72 6.45 -6.18
CA SER A 146 5.57 7.41 -6.91
C SER A 146 5.10 7.70 -8.33
N VAL A 147 4.35 6.80 -8.95
CA VAL A 147 3.87 6.91 -10.34
C VAL A 147 2.77 7.96 -10.53
N ASP A 148 2.07 8.34 -9.45
CA ASP A 148 0.99 9.32 -9.51
C ASP A 148 1.05 10.28 -8.30
N LYS A 149 1.25 11.56 -8.56
CA LYS A 149 1.33 12.62 -7.54
C LYS A 149 0.09 12.75 -6.65
N ARG A 150 -1.02 12.15 -7.04
CA ARG A 150 -2.27 12.10 -6.26
C ARG A 150 -2.23 11.03 -5.17
N MET A 151 -1.31 10.07 -5.24
CA MET A 151 -1.17 8.97 -4.29
C MET A 151 -0.21 9.33 -3.16
N PHE A 152 -0.65 9.13 -1.94
CA PHE A 152 0.12 9.36 -0.71
C PHE A 152 0.17 8.06 0.08
N GLY A 153 1.27 7.31 -0.08
CA GLY A 153 1.47 6.05 0.62
C GLY A 153 1.76 6.27 2.11
N ALA A 154 1.04 5.56 2.96
CA ALA A 154 1.26 5.57 4.39
C ALA A 154 2.50 4.71 4.75
N ALA A 155 3.52 5.34 5.34
CA ALA A 155 4.69 4.64 5.86
C ALA A 155 4.45 4.24 7.32
N TYR A 156 4.60 2.97 7.64
CA TYR A 156 4.48 2.51 9.02
C TYR A 156 5.72 2.85 9.84
N ILE A 157 5.51 3.55 10.96
CA ILE A 157 6.56 3.92 11.90
C ILE A 157 6.32 3.17 13.22
N PRO A 158 7.19 2.19 13.55
CA PRO A 158 6.97 1.28 14.67
C PRO A 158 7.40 1.90 16.01
N PHE A 159 6.56 2.75 16.59
CA PHE A 159 6.83 3.40 17.89
C PHE A 159 7.06 2.39 19.02
N SER A 160 6.44 1.20 18.93
CA SER A 160 6.62 0.12 19.89
C SER A 160 8.06 -0.39 20.03
N TYR A 161 8.94 -0.06 19.06
CA TYR A 161 10.37 -0.43 19.09
C TYR A 161 11.28 0.66 19.66
N GLY A 162 10.73 1.77 20.13
CA GLY A 162 11.46 2.87 20.76
C GLY A 162 11.79 4.03 19.83
N GLU A 163 12.20 5.14 20.41
CA GLU A 163 12.36 6.43 19.73
C GLU A 163 13.46 6.42 18.67
N GLU A 164 14.57 5.74 18.94
CA GLU A 164 15.71 5.70 18.00
C GLU A 164 15.33 4.95 16.71
N ILE A 165 14.71 3.77 16.86
CA ILE A 165 14.26 2.97 15.72
C ILE A 165 13.17 3.70 14.94
N ALA A 166 12.16 4.24 15.65
CA ALA A 166 11.09 5.00 15.02
C ALA A 166 11.64 6.20 14.23
N LEU A 167 12.59 6.95 14.79
CA LEU A 167 13.20 8.10 14.14
C LEU A 167 14.01 7.70 12.89
N ASN A 168 14.75 6.60 12.95
CA ASN A 168 15.54 6.12 11.83
C ASN A 168 14.64 5.69 10.66
N ILE A 169 13.61 4.89 10.93
CA ILE A 169 12.65 4.46 9.92
C ILE A 169 11.87 5.66 9.34
N LEU A 170 11.47 6.62 10.20
CA LEU A 170 10.82 7.85 9.73
C LEU A 170 11.71 8.62 8.75
N LYS A 171 12.98 8.85 9.08
CA LYS A 171 13.92 9.57 8.20
C LYS A 171 14.11 8.86 6.87
N GLN A 172 14.23 7.52 6.87
CA GLN A 172 14.31 6.74 5.64
C GLN A 172 13.04 6.89 4.80
N SER A 173 11.86 6.79 5.42
CA SER A 173 10.58 6.93 4.74
C SER A 173 10.39 8.33 4.12
N ILE A 174 10.80 9.38 4.82
CA ILE A 174 10.79 10.75 4.28
C ILE A 174 11.72 10.86 3.05
N GLN A 175 12.94 10.30 3.12
CA GLN A 175 13.87 10.27 1.98
C GLN A 175 13.34 9.50 0.79
N GLN A 176 12.51 8.47 1.01
CA GLN A 176 11.80 7.71 -0.02
C GLN A 176 10.57 8.44 -0.59
N GLY A 177 10.21 9.60 -0.03
CA GLY A 177 9.12 10.44 -0.52
C GLY A 177 7.79 10.26 0.20
N SER A 178 7.74 9.49 1.29
CA SER A 178 6.53 9.35 2.11
C SER A 178 6.17 10.68 2.77
N LYS A 179 4.87 11.02 2.75
CA LYS A 179 4.31 12.25 3.34
C LYS A 179 3.26 11.97 4.40
N VAL A 180 2.94 10.71 4.60
CA VAL A 180 1.93 10.22 5.54
C VAL A 180 2.54 9.09 6.33
N ILE A 181 2.23 9.04 7.61
CA ILE A 181 2.66 7.98 8.50
C ILE A 181 1.47 7.19 9.07
N LEU A 182 1.70 5.91 9.30
CA LEU A 182 0.86 5.01 10.06
C LEU A 182 1.61 4.64 11.34
N ILE A 183 0.95 4.68 12.49
CA ILE A 183 1.57 4.43 13.80
C ILE A 183 0.75 3.46 14.62
N ASP A 184 1.40 2.82 15.60
CA ASP A 184 0.72 2.05 16.63
C ASP A 184 -0.07 2.99 17.55
N THR A 185 -1.36 2.72 17.72
CA THR A 185 -2.21 3.47 18.68
C THR A 185 -2.24 2.83 20.06
N ILE A 186 -1.80 1.56 20.17
CA ILE A 186 -1.74 0.80 21.41
C ILE A 186 -0.28 0.39 21.66
N ALA A 187 0.27 0.80 22.79
CA ALA A 187 1.59 0.34 23.21
C ALA A 187 1.49 -1.10 23.74
N PRO A 188 2.36 -2.01 23.29
CA PRO A 188 2.50 -3.33 23.89
C PRO A 188 2.88 -3.22 25.38
N GLU A 189 2.56 -4.25 26.18
CA GLU A 189 2.90 -4.28 27.60
C GLU A 189 4.39 -4.02 27.81
N GLY A 190 4.72 -3.14 28.76
CA GLY A 190 6.10 -2.74 29.08
C GLY A 190 6.76 -1.81 28.07
N ARG A 191 6.04 -1.35 27.04
CA ARG A 191 6.53 -0.38 26.05
C ARG A 191 5.91 1.00 26.28
N LYS A 192 6.62 2.05 25.84
CA LYS A 192 6.14 3.44 25.89
C LYS A 192 5.08 3.66 24.82
N ALA A 193 4.00 4.37 25.17
CA ALA A 193 3.03 4.83 24.20
C ALA A 193 3.62 5.92 23.29
N PHE A 194 3.10 6.08 22.07
CA PHE A 194 3.53 7.11 21.12
C PHE A 194 3.43 8.55 21.64
N THR A 195 2.66 8.76 22.70
CA THR A 195 2.51 10.05 23.42
C THR A 195 3.59 10.29 24.48
N HIS A 196 4.50 9.33 24.71
CA HIS A 196 5.56 9.50 25.70
C HIS A 196 6.56 10.58 25.25
N PRO A 197 7.08 11.45 26.17
CA PRO A 197 7.99 12.55 25.82
C PRO A 197 9.26 12.12 25.04
N ASP A 198 9.74 10.91 25.21
CA ASP A 198 10.91 10.41 24.45
C ASP A 198 10.66 10.42 22.93
N PHE A 199 9.41 10.37 22.48
CA PHE A 199 9.04 10.46 21.07
C PHE A 199 8.91 11.90 20.55
N ASP A 200 9.15 12.93 21.37
CA ASP A 200 9.09 14.32 20.94
C ASP A 200 10.02 14.60 19.73
N ILE A 201 11.18 13.93 19.70
CA ILE A 201 12.10 14.06 18.56
C ILE A 201 11.53 13.49 17.25
N VAL A 202 10.74 12.41 17.35
CA VAL A 202 10.05 11.82 16.19
C VAL A 202 8.97 12.77 15.70
N TRP A 203 8.13 13.29 16.62
CA TRP A 203 7.08 14.27 16.30
C TRP A 203 7.62 15.58 15.71
N LYS A 204 8.73 16.10 16.24
CA LYS A 204 9.40 17.28 15.68
C LYS A 204 9.96 17.04 14.27
N THR A 205 10.28 15.80 13.93
CA THR A 205 10.80 15.45 12.60
C THR A 205 9.69 15.37 11.56
N ILE A 206 8.44 15.11 12.00
CA ILE A 206 7.26 15.05 11.13
C ILE A 206 6.74 16.44 10.76
N GLN A 207 6.96 17.45 11.60
CA GLN A 207 6.54 18.84 11.39
C GLN A 207 7.39 19.54 10.32
#